data_ea14d1cffc63770381bd9f051af530e4
#
_entry.id   ea14d1cffc63770381bd9f051af530e4
#
_cell.length_a   1.000
_cell.length_b   1.000
_cell.length_c   1.000
_cell.angle_alpha   90.00
_cell.angle_beta   90.00
_cell.angle_gamma   90.00
#
_symmetry.space_group_name_H-M   'P 1'
#
loop_
_entity.id
_entity.type
_entity.pdbx_description
1 polymer ?
#
loop_
_entity_poly.entity_id
_entity_poly.type
_entity_poly.pdbx_seq_one_letter_code
_entity_poly.pdbx_strand_id
1 'polypeptide(L)'
;IVENADENFGFSRYAEKLGRSANSFDELYEKLHSEKTFIDEITLELLEKKIKEIQPKLIGFSVPFPGNLYSAFRCAQFIKKNFPEIKTFMGGGFPNTELRDLKEKRVFEFFDFITLDDGELPIELLYKKICHSEQSEKSPLKRTFLLENGEVIYKNNSEKHDYKQSELGTPDYTDLPLDQYISVIEIANPMHSLWSDGRWNKLTMAHGCYWGKCTFCDISLDYIKLYEPISAKILVDRMEELIEITGENGFHFVDEAAPPALMREVALEILRRKLVVTWWTNIRFEKSFTRDLCFLLKLSGCVAVSGGLEVASDRLLKLINKGVTVEQVAKVCRNFTEAGIMVHSYLMYGYPTQTEQETIDSLEMVRQMFEMGILQSGFWHQFAMTAHSPVGLNPEEFGVIPSVKEITFANNDIEFRDKTGIDHSKFSFGLKKSLFNYMHGICFENPLQEWFEFKIPKTKINPDYIHDCLLEEENFNTKPNAKIIWTSAKPLVEFFTKSKKGNTWEMATLTFHEKTNVFSINLEKNKAIWLLETIDEIALHKNNKALNFNDLKSKYELNFDDFELFWYSKPIQTLKDNGVILCL
;
A
#
# COMPACT_ATOMS: atom_id res chain seq x y z
N ILE A 1 0.15 -19.37 -23.92
CA ILE A 1 -0.85 -20.11 -24.74
C ILE A 1 -2.06 -19.20 -25.00
N VAL A 2 -2.63 -18.58 -23.99
CA VAL A 2 -3.84 -17.75 -24.15
C VAL A 2 -3.56 -16.47 -24.95
N GLU A 3 -2.42 -15.81 -24.73
CA GLU A 3 -1.98 -14.64 -25.50
C GLU A 3 -1.80 -14.95 -27.01
N ASN A 4 -1.56 -16.23 -27.37
CA ASN A 4 -1.53 -16.65 -28.76
C ASN A 4 -2.93 -16.88 -29.35
N ALA A 5 -3.95 -17.01 -28.52
CA ALA A 5 -5.34 -17.17 -28.96
C ALA A 5 -6.05 -15.82 -29.11
N ASP A 6 -5.63 -14.82 -28.34
CA ASP A 6 -6.15 -13.45 -28.41
C ASP A 6 -5.04 -12.45 -28.05
N GLU A 7 -4.62 -11.63 -29.00
CA GLU A 7 -3.56 -10.63 -28.85
C GLU A 7 -3.88 -9.52 -27.86
N ASN A 8 -5.17 -9.33 -27.53
CA ASN A 8 -5.63 -8.34 -26.57
C ASN A 8 -5.73 -8.90 -25.15
N PHE A 9 -5.55 -10.21 -24.97
CA PHE A 9 -5.68 -10.86 -23.70
C PHE A 9 -4.41 -10.78 -22.85
N GLY A 10 -4.56 -10.33 -21.63
CA GLY A 10 -3.61 -10.51 -20.54
C GLY A 10 -4.39 -10.83 -19.27
N PHE A 11 -3.87 -11.67 -18.38
CA PHE A 11 -4.59 -12.13 -17.19
C PHE A 11 -5.17 -11.00 -16.31
N SER A 12 -4.58 -9.82 -16.33
CA SER A 12 -5.06 -8.65 -15.59
C SER A 12 -5.37 -7.45 -16.51
N ARG A 13 -5.28 -7.59 -17.83
CA ARG A 13 -5.23 -6.45 -18.76
C ARG A 13 -5.93 -6.72 -20.08
N TYR A 14 -7.06 -7.42 -20.05
CA TYR A 14 -7.75 -7.72 -21.30
C TYR A 14 -8.22 -6.44 -21.99
N ALA A 15 -7.73 -6.21 -23.20
CA ALA A 15 -8.03 -5.03 -24.02
C ALA A 15 -7.79 -3.68 -23.30
N GLU A 16 -6.81 -3.60 -22.41
CA GLU A 16 -6.48 -2.39 -21.62
C GLU A 16 -6.34 -1.13 -22.49
N LYS A 17 -5.76 -1.29 -23.69
CA LYS A 17 -5.54 -0.18 -24.62
C LYS A 17 -6.84 0.55 -25.01
N LEU A 18 -7.97 -0.15 -25.03
CA LEU A 18 -9.27 0.41 -25.39
C LEU A 18 -9.88 1.30 -24.29
N GLY A 19 -9.45 1.11 -23.06
CA GLY A 19 -9.93 1.91 -21.91
C GLY A 19 -8.92 2.95 -21.42
N ARG A 20 -7.64 2.77 -21.73
CA ARG A 20 -6.58 3.65 -21.26
C ARG A 20 -6.59 4.97 -22.03
N SER A 21 -6.78 6.08 -21.33
CA SER A 21 -6.84 7.44 -21.91
C SER A 21 -7.85 7.59 -23.07
N ALA A 22 -8.98 6.87 -23.00
CA ALA A 22 -10.02 6.87 -24.00
C ALA A 22 -10.88 8.13 -23.91
N ASN A 23 -10.42 9.25 -24.45
CA ASN A 23 -11.22 10.49 -24.47
C ASN A 23 -12.52 10.35 -25.27
N SER A 24 -12.54 9.46 -26.28
CA SER A 24 -13.71 9.05 -27.06
C SER A 24 -14.06 7.59 -26.79
N PHE A 25 -15.33 7.27 -26.88
CA PHE A 25 -15.85 5.90 -26.75
C PHE A 25 -15.77 5.09 -28.04
N ASP A 26 -15.36 5.70 -29.16
CA ASP A 26 -15.50 5.14 -30.50
C ASP A 26 -14.79 3.78 -30.68
N GLU A 27 -13.52 3.68 -30.34
CA GLU A 27 -12.76 2.43 -30.49
C GLU A 27 -13.35 1.29 -29.65
N LEU A 28 -13.73 1.59 -28.40
CA LEU A 28 -14.37 0.61 -27.53
C LEU A 28 -15.73 0.18 -28.09
N TYR A 29 -16.52 1.15 -28.57
CA TYR A 29 -17.84 0.91 -29.16
C TYR A 29 -17.74 0.05 -30.42
N GLU A 30 -16.82 0.34 -31.33
CA GLU A 30 -16.57 -0.46 -32.54
C GLU A 30 -16.14 -1.89 -32.17
N LYS A 31 -15.23 -2.04 -31.20
CA LYS A 31 -14.78 -3.37 -30.76
C LYS A 31 -15.93 -4.17 -30.14
N LEU A 32 -16.83 -3.54 -29.40
CA LEU A 32 -18.04 -4.20 -28.83
C LEU A 32 -19.04 -4.64 -29.90
N HIS A 33 -19.01 -4.05 -31.10
CA HIS A 33 -19.84 -4.41 -32.25
C HIS A 33 -19.15 -5.34 -33.27
N SER A 34 -17.86 -5.60 -33.08
CA SER A 34 -17.13 -6.60 -33.87
C SER A 34 -17.43 -8.03 -33.42
N GLU A 35 -16.93 -9.01 -34.17
CA GLU A 35 -17.07 -10.41 -33.79
C GLU A 35 -16.50 -10.69 -32.41
N LYS A 36 -17.16 -11.61 -31.70
CA LYS A 36 -16.74 -12.04 -30.38
C LYS A 36 -15.46 -12.84 -30.47
N THR A 37 -14.56 -12.62 -29.52
CA THR A 37 -13.35 -13.43 -29.39
C THR A 37 -13.67 -14.73 -28.65
N PHE A 38 -12.75 -15.69 -28.70
CA PHE A 38 -12.85 -16.94 -27.94
C PHE A 38 -12.99 -16.67 -26.41
N ILE A 39 -12.31 -15.64 -25.91
CA ILE A 39 -12.41 -15.25 -24.50
C ILE A 39 -13.78 -14.65 -24.18
N ASP A 40 -14.34 -13.85 -25.09
CA ASP A 40 -15.70 -13.35 -24.95
C ASP A 40 -16.70 -14.50 -24.84
N GLU A 41 -16.60 -15.51 -25.71
CA GLU A 41 -17.53 -16.65 -25.73
C GLU A 41 -17.53 -17.41 -24.40
N ILE A 42 -16.33 -17.76 -23.89
CA ILE A 42 -16.20 -18.43 -22.57
C ILE A 42 -16.78 -17.56 -21.45
N THR A 43 -16.43 -16.28 -21.44
CA THR A 43 -16.89 -15.35 -20.39
C THR A 43 -18.41 -15.23 -20.37
N LEU A 44 -19.02 -15.11 -21.56
CA LEU A 44 -20.47 -14.98 -21.69
C LEU A 44 -21.22 -16.26 -21.36
N GLU A 45 -20.66 -17.44 -21.69
CA GLU A 45 -21.22 -18.73 -21.29
C GLU A 45 -21.28 -18.87 -19.76
N LEU A 46 -20.18 -18.54 -19.08
CA LEU A 46 -20.11 -18.56 -17.62
C LEU A 46 -21.09 -17.56 -16.99
N LEU A 47 -21.18 -16.35 -17.54
CA LEU A 47 -22.10 -15.31 -17.10
C LEU A 47 -23.56 -15.78 -17.26
N GLU A 48 -23.93 -16.34 -18.41
CA GLU A 48 -25.28 -16.84 -18.68
C GLU A 48 -25.68 -17.93 -17.69
N LYS A 49 -24.77 -18.87 -17.42
CA LYS A 49 -24.99 -19.93 -16.44
C LYS A 49 -25.28 -19.35 -15.07
N LYS A 50 -24.47 -18.37 -14.61
CA LYS A 50 -24.68 -17.72 -13.30
C LYS A 50 -25.96 -16.89 -13.23
N ILE A 51 -26.34 -16.17 -14.29
CA ILE A 51 -27.60 -15.42 -14.34
C ILE A 51 -28.80 -16.38 -14.21
N LYS A 52 -28.80 -17.51 -14.93
CA LYS A 52 -29.86 -18.50 -14.84
C LYS A 52 -29.96 -19.19 -13.47
N GLU A 53 -28.83 -19.38 -12.81
CA GLU A 53 -28.73 -19.95 -11.46
C GLU A 53 -29.29 -18.98 -10.40
N ILE A 54 -28.87 -17.71 -10.43
CA ILE A 54 -29.15 -16.71 -9.37
C ILE A 54 -30.44 -15.92 -9.64
N GLN A 55 -30.78 -15.69 -10.91
CA GLN A 55 -31.93 -14.86 -11.35
C GLN A 55 -31.93 -13.44 -10.74
N PRO A 56 -30.85 -12.67 -10.85
CA PRO A 56 -30.72 -11.37 -10.22
C PRO A 56 -31.65 -10.34 -10.88
N LYS A 57 -32.08 -9.32 -10.12
CA LYS A 57 -32.79 -8.13 -10.64
C LYS A 57 -31.82 -6.99 -10.96
N LEU A 58 -30.67 -6.99 -10.32
CA LEU A 58 -29.63 -5.97 -10.42
C LEU A 58 -28.26 -6.65 -10.48
N ILE A 59 -27.43 -6.26 -11.45
CA ILE A 59 -26.05 -6.72 -11.58
C ILE A 59 -25.14 -5.50 -11.54
N GLY A 60 -24.18 -5.50 -10.60
CA GLY A 60 -23.14 -4.49 -10.49
C GLY A 60 -21.80 -4.97 -11.02
N PHE A 61 -21.10 -4.10 -11.68
CA PHE A 61 -19.75 -4.32 -12.19
C PHE A 61 -18.76 -3.43 -11.44
N SER A 62 -17.83 -4.04 -10.72
CA SER A 62 -16.68 -3.32 -10.19
C SER A 62 -15.58 -3.30 -11.24
N VAL A 63 -15.26 -2.12 -11.77
CA VAL A 63 -14.23 -1.89 -12.77
C VAL A 63 -13.08 -1.09 -12.13
N PRO A 64 -12.09 -1.77 -11.55
CA PRO A 64 -11.01 -1.07 -10.85
C PRO A 64 -10.04 -0.35 -11.80
N PHE A 65 -9.77 -0.93 -12.98
CA PHE A 65 -8.76 -0.44 -13.91
C PHE A 65 -9.21 -0.54 -15.37
N PRO A 66 -8.57 0.18 -16.32
CA PRO A 66 -8.88 0.11 -17.76
C PRO A 66 -8.90 -1.31 -18.33
N GLY A 67 -8.06 -2.21 -17.81
CA GLY A 67 -7.99 -3.61 -18.25
C GLY A 67 -9.24 -4.46 -17.94
N ASN A 68 -10.14 -3.97 -17.13
CA ASN A 68 -11.41 -4.64 -16.81
C ASN A 68 -12.61 -4.05 -17.59
N LEU A 69 -12.39 -2.91 -18.24
CA LEU A 69 -13.46 -2.11 -18.86
C LEU A 69 -14.16 -2.87 -20.01
N TYR A 70 -13.39 -3.37 -20.96
CA TYR A 70 -13.94 -4.08 -22.12
C TYR A 70 -14.82 -5.25 -21.71
N SER A 71 -14.32 -6.10 -20.79
CA SER A 71 -15.08 -7.26 -20.32
C SER A 71 -16.39 -6.86 -19.62
N ALA A 72 -16.37 -5.76 -18.82
CA ALA A 72 -17.57 -5.26 -18.18
C ALA A 72 -18.61 -4.80 -19.20
N PHE A 73 -18.20 -4.03 -20.23
CA PHE A 73 -19.10 -3.61 -21.32
C PHE A 73 -19.60 -4.80 -22.14
N ARG A 74 -18.75 -5.78 -22.44
CA ARG A 74 -19.14 -6.99 -23.19
C ARG A 74 -20.17 -7.81 -22.43
N CYS A 75 -19.97 -7.98 -21.13
CA CYS A 75 -20.96 -8.65 -20.25
C CYS A 75 -22.27 -7.86 -20.17
N ALA A 76 -22.21 -6.54 -19.98
CA ALA A 76 -23.39 -5.67 -19.92
C ALA A 76 -24.17 -5.69 -21.25
N GLN A 77 -23.48 -5.66 -22.42
CA GLN A 77 -24.10 -5.83 -23.74
C GLN A 77 -24.89 -7.13 -23.85
N PHE A 78 -24.29 -8.23 -23.38
CA PHE A 78 -24.94 -9.55 -23.39
C PHE A 78 -26.19 -9.56 -22.51
N ILE A 79 -26.12 -8.96 -21.31
CA ILE A 79 -27.25 -8.87 -20.37
C ILE A 79 -28.38 -8.05 -21.01
N LYS A 80 -28.08 -6.85 -21.51
CA LYS A 80 -29.08 -5.99 -22.16
C LYS A 80 -29.82 -6.68 -23.30
N LYS A 81 -29.12 -7.50 -24.09
CA LYS A 81 -29.69 -8.22 -25.22
C LYS A 81 -30.53 -9.41 -24.83
N ASN A 82 -30.10 -10.22 -23.84
CA ASN A 82 -30.70 -11.53 -23.54
C ASN A 82 -31.57 -11.52 -22.27
N PHE A 83 -31.38 -10.54 -21.36
CA PHE A 83 -32.04 -10.38 -20.07
C PHE A 83 -32.39 -8.90 -19.84
N PRO A 84 -33.22 -8.26 -20.70
CA PRO A 84 -33.47 -6.81 -20.68
C PRO A 84 -34.15 -6.31 -19.40
N GLU A 85 -34.76 -7.20 -18.61
CA GLU A 85 -35.39 -6.92 -17.32
C GLU A 85 -34.34 -6.66 -16.23
N ILE A 86 -33.13 -7.19 -16.37
CA ILE A 86 -32.04 -7.03 -15.39
C ILE A 86 -31.45 -5.63 -15.53
N LYS A 87 -31.39 -4.91 -14.42
CA LYS A 87 -30.72 -3.62 -14.36
C LYS A 87 -29.22 -3.78 -14.12
N THR A 88 -28.42 -2.95 -14.78
CA THR A 88 -26.97 -3.00 -14.68
C THR A 88 -26.40 -1.67 -14.19
N PHE A 89 -25.39 -1.73 -13.34
CA PHE A 89 -24.61 -0.54 -12.98
C PHE A 89 -23.11 -0.84 -12.97
N MET A 90 -22.29 0.20 -13.14
CA MET A 90 -20.84 0.12 -13.07
C MET A 90 -20.34 1.10 -12.00
N GLY A 91 -19.38 0.65 -11.21
CA GLY A 91 -18.62 1.42 -10.22
C GLY A 91 -17.18 0.93 -10.13
N GLY A 92 -16.46 1.37 -9.12
CA GLY A 92 -15.05 1.02 -8.89
C GLY A 92 -14.08 2.11 -9.31
N GLY A 93 -12.79 1.80 -9.30
CA GLY A 93 -11.71 2.76 -9.53
C GLY A 93 -11.80 3.50 -10.87
N PHE A 94 -12.05 2.78 -11.96
CA PHE A 94 -12.11 3.38 -13.30
C PHE A 94 -13.22 4.43 -13.44
N PRO A 95 -14.50 4.17 -13.13
CA PRO A 95 -15.52 5.23 -13.13
C PRO A 95 -15.15 6.40 -12.22
N ASN A 96 -14.58 6.10 -11.07
CA ASN A 96 -14.23 7.11 -10.07
C ASN A 96 -13.13 8.07 -10.54
N THR A 97 -12.13 7.58 -11.25
CA THR A 97 -11.01 8.41 -11.74
C THR A 97 -11.22 8.93 -13.15
N GLU A 98 -11.86 8.14 -14.03
CA GLU A 98 -11.90 8.41 -15.47
C GLU A 98 -13.22 9.01 -15.96
N LEU A 99 -14.38 8.66 -15.33
CA LEU A 99 -15.71 8.98 -15.88
C LEU A 99 -16.40 10.15 -15.18
N ARG A 100 -15.68 11.03 -14.49
CA ARG A 100 -16.28 12.15 -13.75
C ARG A 100 -16.96 13.20 -14.64
N ASP A 101 -16.48 13.32 -15.88
CA ASP A 101 -17.01 14.25 -16.88
C ASP A 101 -17.81 13.54 -17.98
N LEU A 102 -18.36 12.35 -17.68
CA LEU A 102 -19.06 11.51 -18.65
C LEU A 102 -20.20 12.24 -19.36
N LYS A 103 -20.09 12.36 -20.70
CA LYS A 103 -21.10 12.95 -21.60
C LYS A 103 -21.56 11.96 -22.68
N GLU A 104 -20.90 10.83 -22.79
CA GLU A 104 -21.12 9.82 -23.82
C GLU A 104 -22.42 9.04 -23.57
N LYS A 105 -23.42 9.29 -24.39
CA LYS A 105 -24.77 8.70 -24.28
C LYS A 105 -24.78 7.21 -24.57
N ARG A 106 -23.90 6.73 -25.49
CA ARG A 106 -23.83 5.31 -25.89
C ARG A 106 -23.45 4.38 -24.77
N VAL A 107 -22.81 4.89 -23.70
CA VAL A 107 -22.52 4.11 -22.47
C VAL A 107 -23.80 3.51 -21.87
N PHE A 108 -24.93 4.23 -21.99
CA PHE A 108 -26.21 3.81 -21.43
C PHE A 108 -26.99 2.84 -22.31
N GLU A 109 -26.43 2.44 -23.44
CA GLU A 109 -26.89 1.22 -24.18
C GLU A 109 -26.49 -0.06 -23.43
N PHE A 110 -25.45 0.02 -22.57
CA PHE A 110 -24.85 -1.09 -21.83
C PHE A 110 -25.22 -1.06 -20.35
N PHE A 111 -25.16 0.10 -19.71
CA PHE A 111 -25.42 0.28 -18.29
C PHE A 111 -26.61 1.19 -18.04
N ASP A 112 -27.43 0.87 -17.02
CA ASP A 112 -28.49 1.77 -16.57
C ASP A 112 -27.94 2.90 -15.69
N PHE A 113 -26.86 2.62 -14.92
CA PHE A 113 -26.29 3.56 -13.98
C PHE A 113 -24.75 3.44 -13.95
N ILE A 114 -24.07 4.57 -13.71
CA ILE A 114 -22.64 4.65 -13.40
C ILE A 114 -22.51 5.37 -12.07
N THR A 115 -21.85 4.73 -11.08
CA THR A 115 -21.66 5.28 -9.74
C THR A 115 -20.23 5.70 -9.49
N LEU A 116 -20.01 6.79 -8.75
CA LEU A 116 -18.70 7.32 -8.40
C LEU A 116 -18.45 7.23 -6.89
N ASP A 117 -17.17 7.33 -6.53
CA ASP A 117 -16.66 7.33 -5.15
C ASP A 117 -17.04 6.06 -4.37
N ASP A 118 -17.21 6.16 -3.04
CA ASP A 118 -17.57 5.01 -2.20
C ASP A 118 -18.92 4.42 -2.64
N GLY A 119 -18.92 3.11 -2.85
CA GLY A 119 -20.03 2.40 -3.49
C GLY A 119 -21.17 2.01 -2.56
N GLU A 120 -20.97 1.97 -1.26
CA GLU A 120 -21.90 1.38 -0.30
C GLU A 120 -23.26 2.11 -0.32
N LEU A 121 -23.26 3.41 -0.19
CA LEU A 121 -24.51 4.17 -0.21
C LEU A 121 -25.16 4.24 -1.60
N PRO A 122 -24.45 4.51 -2.70
CA PRO A 122 -24.98 4.40 -4.05
C PRO A 122 -25.65 3.06 -4.33
N ILE A 123 -25.01 1.94 -3.97
CA ILE A 123 -25.54 0.59 -4.17
C ILE A 123 -26.80 0.36 -3.35
N GLU A 124 -26.81 0.76 -2.08
CA GLU A 124 -28.01 0.69 -1.23
C GLU A 124 -29.21 1.43 -1.86
N LEU A 125 -28.97 2.63 -2.36
CA LEU A 125 -30.02 3.45 -2.96
C LEU A 125 -30.51 2.87 -4.29
N LEU A 126 -29.61 2.34 -5.13
CA LEU A 126 -29.98 1.63 -6.35
C LEU A 126 -30.78 0.36 -6.06
N TYR A 127 -30.36 -0.42 -5.07
CA TYR A 127 -31.07 -1.61 -4.64
C TYR A 127 -32.49 -1.28 -4.16
N LYS A 128 -32.65 -0.25 -3.33
CA LYS A 128 -33.96 0.21 -2.88
C LYS A 128 -34.84 0.68 -4.04
N LYS A 129 -34.29 1.42 -4.99
CA LYS A 129 -35.02 1.91 -6.16
C LYS A 129 -35.49 0.79 -7.08
N ILE A 130 -34.73 -0.29 -7.24
CA ILE A 130 -34.96 -1.34 -8.24
C ILE A 130 -35.66 -2.54 -7.62
N CYS A 131 -35.30 -2.97 -6.43
CA CYS A 131 -35.71 -4.23 -5.83
C CYS A 131 -36.87 -4.08 -4.85
N HIS A 132 -37.12 -2.88 -4.31
CA HIS A 132 -38.24 -2.60 -3.42
C HIS A 132 -39.39 -1.88 -4.14
N SER A 133 -40.63 -2.05 -3.63
CA SER A 133 -41.88 -1.53 -4.20
C SER A 133 -42.02 0.01 -4.20
N GLU A 134 -41.09 0.72 -3.62
CA GLU A 134 -41.05 2.19 -3.65
C GLU A 134 -40.46 2.71 -4.98
N GLN A 135 -40.97 2.23 -6.09
CA GLN A 135 -40.63 2.67 -7.45
C GLN A 135 -41.15 4.08 -7.74
N SER A 136 -40.68 5.09 -7.04
CA SER A 136 -40.92 6.46 -7.46
C SER A 136 -39.76 6.92 -8.35
N GLU A 137 -40.05 7.58 -9.46
CA GLU A 137 -39.08 8.30 -10.28
C GLU A 137 -38.27 9.30 -9.44
N LYS A 138 -38.77 9.68 -8.26
CA LYS A 138 -38.20 10.60 -7.30
C LYS A 138 -37.27 9.97 -6.27
N SER A 139 -36.98 8.63 -6.33
CA SER A 139 -36.05 8.00 -5.38
C SER A 139 -34.69 8.69 -5.44
N PRO A 140 -34.15 9.15 -4.29
CA PRO A 140 -32.89 9.85 -4.26
C PRO A 140 -31.73 8.93 -4.69
N LEU A 141 -30.79 9.47 -5.42
CA LEU A 141 -29.55 8.81 -5.84
C LEU A 141 -28.34 9.56 -5.28
N LYS A 142 -27.23 8.87 -5.17
CA LYS A 142 -25.96 9.42 -4.72
C LYS A 142 -24.91 9.22 -5.80
N ARG A 143 -24.25 10.28 -6.24
CA ARG A 143 -23.13 10.26 -7.19
C ARG A 143 -23.32 9.31 -8.39
N THR A 144 -24.48 9.41 -9.05
CA THR A 144 -24.88 8.45 -10.08
C THR A 144 -25.18 9.16 -11.39
N PHE A 145 -24.54 8.71 -12.47
CA PHE A 145 -24.94 9.07 -13.84
C PHE A 145 -26.01 8.11 -14.36
N LEU A 146 -26.92 8.63 -15.14
CA LEU A 146 -27.98 7.88 -15.85
C LEU A 146 -28.44 8.66 -17.08
N LEU A 147 -29.15 7.99 -17.98
CA LEU A 147 -29.76 8.63 -19.15
C LEU A 147 -31.21 8.99 -18.85
N GLU A 148 -31.57 10.28 -18.92
CA GLU A 148 -32.95 10.77 -18.82
C GLU A 148 -33.27 11.66 -20.01
N ASN A 149 -34.39 11.41 -20.67
CA ASN A 149 -34.84 12.17 -21.85
C ASN A 149 -33.79 12.29 -22.97
N GLY A 150 -32.95 11.27 -23.11
CA GLY A 150 -31.86 11.23 -24.08
C GLY A 150 -30.63 12.06 -23.73
N GLU A 151 -30.53 12.57 -22.50
CA GLU A 151 -29.37 13.30 -21.99
C GLU A 151 -28.71 12.58 -20.81
N VAL A 152 -27.38 12.66 -20.72
CA VAL A 152 -26.63 12.14 -19.57
C VAL A 152 -26.80 13.08 -18.39
N ILE A 153 -27.37 12.57 -17.31
CA ILE A 153 -27.66 13.36 -16.10
C ILE A 153 -26.87 12.78 -14.92
N TYR A 154 -26.23 13.66 -14.17
CA TYR A 154 -25.61 13.31 -12.89
C TYR A 154 -26.54 13.64 -11.73
N LYS A 155 -26.90 12.62 -10.94
CA LYS A 155 -27.74 12.76 -9.73
C LYS A 155 -26.93 12.56 -8.47
N ASN A 156 -26.98 13.55 -7.58
CA ASN A 156 -26.43 13.50 -6.23
C ASN A 156 -27.36 14.25 -5.28
N ASN A 157 -28.61 13.73 -5.18
CA ASN A 157 -29.71 14.41 -4.48
C ASN A 157 -30.15 13.66 -3.19
N SER A 158 -29.40 12.65 -2.77
CA SER A 158 -29.59 12.01 -1.46
C SER A 158 -28.99 12.85 -0.35
N GLU A 159 -29.75 13.13 0.69
CA GLU A 159 -29.29 13.81 1.92
C GLU A 159 -28.59 12.84 2.89
N LYS A 160 -28.62 11.54 2.63
CA LYS A 160 -27.90 10.57 3.46
C LYS A 160 -26.40 10.79 3.38
N HIS A 161 -25.76 10.65 4.53
CA HIS A 161 -24.29 10.61 4.63
C HIS A 161 -23.77 9.24 4.20
N ASP A 162 -22.57 9.22 3.63
CA ASP A 162 -21.88 7.98 3.33
C ASP A 162 -21.55 7.21 4.62
N TYR A 163 -21.42 5.90 4.50
CA TYR A 163 -21.03 5.04 5.61
C TYR A 163 -19.58 5.28 5.99
N LYS A 164 -19.32 5.38 7.28
CA LYS A 164 -17.94 5.45 7.78
C LYS A 164 -17.26 4.08 7.67
N GLN A 165 -15.95 4.08 7.53
CA GLN A 165 -15.18 2.84 7.52
C GLN A 165 -15.42 1.96 8.76
N SER A 166 -15.67 2.58 9.91
CA SER A 166 -16.02 1.87 11.15
C SER A 166 -17.44 1.25 11.17
N GLU A 167 -18.33 1.70 10.29
CA GLU A 167 -19.72 1.23 10.17
C GLU A 167 -19.86 0.10 9.13
N LEU A 168 -18.84 -0.09 8.28
CA LEU A 168 -18.79 -1.18 7.33
C LEU A 168 -18.50 -2.50 8.04
N GLY A 169 -19.08 -3.58 7.51
CA GLY A 169 -18.80 -4.94 7.98
C GLY A 169 -17.44 -5.47 7.54
N THR A 170 -17.18 -6.71 7.88
CA THR A 170 -16.08 -7.50 7.34
C THR A 170 -16.41 -7.89 5.90
N PRO A 171 -15.44 -7.86 4.95
CA PRO A 171 -15.65 -8.36 3.60
C PRO A 171 -16.11 -9.82 3.62
N ASP A 172 -17.16 -10.14 2.87
CA ASP A 172 -17.68 -11.48 2.75
C ASP A 172 -17.21 -12.15 1.45
N TYR A 173 -16.51 -13.26 1.57
CA TYR A 173 -15.97 -14.05 0.45
C TYR A 173 -16.63 -15.43 0.32
N THR A 174 -17.73 -15.70 1.05
CA THR A 174 -18.32 -17.04 1.13
C THR A 174 -18.83 -17.58 -0.20
N ASP A 175 -19.23 -16.70 -1.12
CA ASP A 175 -19.74 -17.09 -2.45
C ASP A 175 -18.64 -17.16 -3.53
N LEU A 176 -17.38 -16.93 -3.17
CA LEU A 176 -16.26 -16.90 -4.11
C LEU A 176 -15.46 -18.21 -4.08
N PRO A 177 -15.15 -18.82 -5.24
CA PRO A 177 -14.31 -20.00 -5.32
C PRO A 177 -12.83 -19.62 -5.19
N LEU A 178 -12.40 -19.18 -3.99
CA LEU A 178 -11.09 -18.59 -3.76
C LEU A 178 -9.91 -19.51 -4.16
N ASP A 179 -10.10 -20.82 -4.01
CA ASP A 179 -9.13 -21.86 -4.37
C ASP A 179 -8.95 -22.02 -5.88
N GLN A 180 -9.89 -21.53 -6.70
CA GLN A 180 -9.86 -21.63 -8.16
C GLN A 180 -9.24 -20.39 -8.85
N TYR A 181 -9.00 -19.31 -8.11
CA TYR A 181 -8.35 -18.13 -8.69
C TYR A 181 -6.86 -18.38 -8.90
N ILE A 182 -6.35 -17.93 -10.05
CA ILE A 182 -4.91 -17.95 -10.36
C ILE A 182 -4.17 -17.01 -9.42
N SER A 183 -3.10 -17.51 -8.81
CA SER A 183 -2.25 -16.71 -7.92
C SER A 183 -1.20 -15.90 -8.70
N VAL A 184 -0.60 -14.89 -8.06
CA VAL A 184 0.50 -14.11 -8.67
C VAL A 184 1.77 -14.94 -8.91
N ILE A 185 1.90 -16.09 -8.27
CA ILE A 185 3.02 -17.03 -8.51
C ILE A 185 2.86 -17.74 -9.86
N GLU A 186 1.61 -17.99 -10.26
CA GLU A 186 1.28 -18.67 -11.54
C GLU A 186 1.32 -17.71 -12.73
N ILE A 187 1.36 -16.40 -12.48
CA ILE A 187 1.43 -15.33 -13.47
C ILE A 187 2.84 -14.75 -13.47
N ALA A 188 3.39 -14.47 -14.63
CA ALA A 188 4.69 -13.80 -14.78
C ALA A 188 4.61 -12.31 -14.36
N ASN A 189 4.29 -12.06 -13.10
CA ASN A 189 4.29 -10.74 -12.49
C ASN A 189 5.28 -10.74 -11.32
N PRO A 190 6.45 -10.08 -11.44
CA PRO A 190 7.47 -10.08 -10.39
C PRO A 190 7.07 -9.22 -9.18
N MET A 191 6.10 -8.32 -9.34
CA MET A 191 5.71 -7.40 -8.28
C MET A 191 4.97 -8.15 -7.15
N HIS A 192 5.46 -8.00 -5.93
CA HIS A 192 4.94 -8.63 -4.71
C HIS A 192 5.05 -10.18 -4.65
N SER A 193 5.45 -10.87 -5.71
CA SER A 193 5.62 -12.33 -5.71
C SER A 193 6.72 -12.83 -4.75
N LEU A 194 7.57 -11.95 -4.25
CA LEU A 194 8.61 -12.29 -3.26
C LEU A 194 8.03 -12.66 -1.88
N TRP A 195 6.83 -12.21 -1.54
CA TRP A 195 6.26 -12.40 -0.20
C TRP A 195 4.78 -12.77 -0.17
N SER A 196 4.06 -12.68 -1.30
CA SER A 196 2.63 -13.00 -1.35
C SER A 196 2.27 -13.72 -2.64
N ASP A 197 1.40 -14.70 -2.57
CA ASP A 197 0.79 -15.36 -3.73
C ASP A 197 -0.42 -14.60 -4.30
N GLY A 198 -0.83 -13.50 -3.66
CA GLY A 198 -1.96 -12.68 -4.05
C GLY A 198 -3.33 -13.13 -3.54
N ARG A 199 -3.43 -14.31 -2.94
CA ARG A 199 -4.69 -14.85 -2.39
C ARG A 199 -5.04 -14.35 -1.00
N TRP A 200 -4.19 -13.55 -0.38
CA TRP A 200 -4.34 -13.06 0.97
C TRP A 200 -5.56 -12.17 1.13
N ASN A 201 -6.18 -12.23 2.30
CA ASN A 201 -7.30 -11.38 2.67
C ASN A 201 -6.98 -9.89 2.49
N LYS A 202 -7.94 -9.11 2.01
CA LYS A 202 -7.79 -7.67 1.78
C LYS A 202 -8.56 -6.90 2.84
N LEU A 203 -7.87 -5.99 3.51
CA LEU A 203 -8.45 -5.02 4.45
C LEU A 203 -7.79 -3.66 4.23
N THR A 204 -8.38 -2.62 4.81
CA THR A 204 -7.86 -1.25 4.78
C THR A 204 -7.79 -0.71 6.21
N MET A 205 -6.64 -0.16 6.61
CA MET A 205 -6.45 0.50 7.91
C MET A 205 -7.12 1.87 7.95
N ALA A 206 -7.02 2.59 6.83
CA ALA A 206 -7.60 3.92 6.70
C ALA A 206 -8.06 4.15 5.26
N HIS A 207 -9.26 4.68 5.09
CA HIS A 207 -9.67 5.26 3.81
C HIS A 207 -8.87 6.53 3.54
N GLY A 208 -8.48 6.77 2.30
CA GLY A 208 -7.73 7.94 1.90
C GLY A 208 -6.27 7.97 2.37
N CYS A 209 -5.59 9.08 2.09
CA CYS A 209 -4.19 9.27 2.42
C CYS A 209 -4.01 10.36 3.48
N TYR A 210 -3.40 10.02 4.62
CA TYR A 210 -3.15 10.98 5.69
C TYR A 210 -2.22 12.14 5.29
N TRP A 211 -1.42 11.97 4.24
CA TRP A 211 -0.57 13.04 3.72
C TRP A 211 -1.33 13.96 2.76
N GLY A 212 -1.97 13.42 1.71
CA GLY A 212 -2.87 14.12 0.81
C GLY A 212 -2.28 15.36 0.12
N LYS A 213 -0.96 15.43 -0.16
CA LYS A 213 -0.28 16.65 -0.65
C LYS A 213 0.59 16.44 -1.88
N CYS A 214 0.76 15.19 -2.33
CA CYS A 214 1.62 14.91 -3.47
C CYS A 214 1.04 15.48 -4.74
N THR A 215 1.85 16.21 -5.51
CA THR A 215 1.38 16.96 -6.68
C THR A 215 1.05 16.10 -7.89
N PHE A 216 1.45 14.82 -7.89
CA PHE A 216 1.11 13.85 -8.93
C PHE A 216 -0.10 12.97 -8.60
N CYS A 217 -0.57 12.98 -7.34
CA CYS A 217 -1.73 12.20 -6.92
C CYS A 217 -3.05 12.95 -7.12
N ASP A 218 -4.14 12.22 -7.29
CA ASP A 218 -5.50 12.73 -7.43
C ASP A 218 -6.09 13.22 -6.10
N ILE A 219 -5.37 14.12 -5.43
CA ILE A 219 -5.72 14.61 -4.08
C ILE A 219 -7.03 15.40 -4.01
N SER A 220 -7.63 15.72 -5.14
CA SER A 220 -8.96 16.34 -5.22
C SER A 220 -10.09 15.32 -5.11
N LEU A 221 -9.82 14.04 -5.33
CA LEU A 221 -10.80 12.95 -5.27
C LEU A 221 -10.95 12.37 -3.87
N ASP A 222 -12.16 11.94 -3.54
CA ASP A 222 -12.53 11.50 -2.19
C ASP A 222 -11.70 10.31 -1.71
N TYR A 223 -11.35 9.35 -2.57
CA TYR A 223 -10.54 8.18 -2.21
C TYR A 223 -9.12 8.51 -1.73
N ILE A 224 -8.59 9.71 -2.01
CA ILE A 224 -7.35 10.23 -1.45
C ILE A 224 -7.62 11.26 -0.35
N LYS A 225 -8.59 12.16 -0.59
CA LYS A 225 -8.85 13.35 0.22
C LYS A 225 -9.50 13.05 1.56
N LEU A 226 -10.42 12.09 1.59
CA LEU A 226 -11.15 11.73 2.80
C LEU A 226 -10.33 10.74 3.63
N TYR A 227 -9.57 11.27 4.58
CA TYR A 227 -8.79 10.42 5.49
C TYR A 227 -9.63 9.96 6.67
N GLU A 228 -9.91 8.66 6.74
CA GLU A 228 -10.72 8.04 7.78
C GLU A 228 -10.09 6.73 8.29
N PRO A 229 -9.30 6.79 9.38
CA PRO A 229 -8.72 5.61 10.00
C PRO A 229 -9.75 4.87 10.84
N ILE A 230 -9.66 3.54 10.89
CA ILE A 230 -10.42 2.71 11.82
C ILE A 230 -9.61 2.41 13.08
N SER A 231 -10.25 1.90 14.13
CA SER A 231 -9.51 1.48 15.32
C SER A 231 -8.81 0.14 15.11
N ALA A 232 -7.65 -0.04 15.75
CA ALA A 232 -6.92 -1.31 15.71
C ALA A 232 -7.78 -2.49 16.17
N LYS A 233 -8.65 -2.27 17.18
CA LYS A 233 -9.57 -3.30 17.67
C LYS A 233 -10.51 -3.79 16.56
N ILE A 234 -11.21 -2.88 15.87
CA ILE A 234 -12.12 -3.23 14.77
C ILE A 234 -11.37 -3.97 13.66
N LEU A 235 -10.17 -3.49 13.31
CA LEU A 235 -9.38 -4.11 12.26
C LEU A 235 -9.00 -5.55 12.60
N VAL A 236 -8.55 -5.79 13.84
CA VAL A 236 -8.16 -7.14 14.27
C VAL A 236 -9.39 -8.02 14.49
N ASP A 237 -10.55 -7.49 14.91
CA ASP A 237 -11.82 -8.21 14.91
C ASP A 237 -12.14 -8.75 13.50
N ARG A 238 -12.03 -7.89 12.47
CA ARG A 238 -12.22 -8.28 11.05
C ARG A 238 -11.19 -9.30 10.56
N MET A 239 -9.95 -9.21 11.04
CA MET A 239 -8.93 -10.23 10.72
C MET A 239 -9.33 -11.60 11.26
N GLU A 240 -9.80 -11.70 12.50
CA GLU A 240 -10.27 -12.95 13.10
C GLU A 240 -11.48 -13.52 12.34
N GLU A 241 -12.47 -12.69 12.01
CA GLU A 241 -13.63 -13.08 11.21
C GLU A 241 -13.23 -13.60 9.81
N LEU A 242 -12.29 -12.93 9.13
CA LEU A 242 -11.81 -13.38 7.82
C LEU A 242 -11.04 -14.71 7.90
N ILE A 243 -10.27 -14.94 8.94
CA ILE A 243 -9.61 -16.23 9.16
C ILE A 243 -10.66 -17.34 9.32
N GLU A 244 -11.74 -17.08 10.05
CA GLU A 244 -12.84 -18.05 10.21
C GLU A 244 -13.56 -18.35 8.88
N ILE A 245 -13.79 -17.32 8.04
CA ILE A 245 -14.51 -17.44 6.77
C ILE A 245 -13.65 -18.11 5.70
N THR A 246 -12.38 -17.70 5.56
CA THR A 246 -11.53 -18.08 4.43
C THR A 246 -10.56 -19.21 4.75
N GLY A 247 -10.24 -19.43 6.04
CA GLY A 247 -9.16 -20.30 6.48
C GLY A 247 -7.75 -19.73 6.27
N GLU A 248 -7.64 -18.53 5.67
CA GLU A 248 -6.38 -17.89 5.31
C GLU A 248 -5.95 -16.88 6.38
N ASN A 249 -4.69 -16.94 6.80
CA ASN A 249 -4.10 -16.05 7.80
C ASN A 249 -3.12 -15.02 7.22
N GLY A 250 -3.08 -14.88 5.89
CA GLY A 250 -2.34 -13.85 5.18
C GLY A 250 -3.21 -12.61 4.93
N PHE A 251 -2.66 -11.41 5.14
CA PHE A 251 -3.36 -10.14 4.96
C PHE A 251 -2.57 -9.14 4.12
N HIS A 252 -3.21 -8.58 3.11
CA HIS A 252 -2.74 -7.41 2.42
C HIS A 252 -3.61 -6.21 2.82
N PHE A 253 -3.04 -5.25 3.54
CA PHE A 253 -3.72 -3.98 3.79
C PHE A 253 -3.52 -3.07 2.58
N VAL A 254 -4.65 -2.82 1.88
CA VAL A 254 -4.66 -2.12 0.58
C VAL A 254 -4.75 -0.59 0.72
N ASP A 255 -4.11 -0.06 1.76
CA ASP A 255 -4.07 1.37 2.03
C ASP A 255 -3.33 2.15 0.93
N GLU A 256 -3.74 3.40 0.68
CA GLU A 256 -2.94 4.35 -0.09
C GLU A 256 -1.61 4.67 0.62
N ALA A 257 -1.66 4.80 1.93
CA ALA A 257 -0.51 4.90 2.81
C ALA A 257 -0.95 4.54 4.24
N ALA A 258 -0.58 3.36 4.72
CA ALA A 258 -0.90 2.92 6.06
C ALA A 258 -0.29 3.86 7.13
N PRO A 259 -1.09 4.36 8.08
CA PRO A 259 -0.61 5.31 9.08
C PRO A 259 0.32 4.63 10.09
N PRO A 260 1.56 5.11 10.31
CA PRO A 260 2.52 4.46 11.22
C PRO A 260 1.99 4.27 12.64
N ALA A 261 1.26 5.24 13.17
CA ALA A 261 0.66 5.15 14.51
C ALA A 261 -0.40 4.05 14.59
N LEU A 262 -1.23 3.89 13.55
CA LEU A 262 -2.23 2.82 13.52
C LEU A 262 -1.57 1.46 13.29
N MET A 263 -0.56 1.37 12.44
CA MET A 263 0.25 0.14 12.27
C MET A 263 0.83 -0.33 13.61
N ARG A 264 1.33 0.59 14.44
CA ARG A 264 1.79 0.28 15.80
C ARG A 264 0.67 -0.32 16.65
N GLU A 265 -0.50 0.32 16.70
CA GLU A 265 -1.63 -0.15 17.53
C GLU A 265 -2.16 -1.51 17.04
N VAL A 266 -2.20 -1.72 15.71
CA VAL A 266 -2.58 -3.02 15.11
C VAL A 266 -1.58 -4.11 15.49
N ALA A 267 -0.28 -3.82 15.40
CA ALA A 267 0.76 -4.76 15.80
C ALA A 267 0.65 -5.16 17.28
N LEU A 268 0.41 -4.19 18.16
CA LEU A 268 0.18 -4.44 19.59
C LEU A 268 -1.07 -5.28 19.83
N GLU A 269 -2.16 -5.02 19.12
CA GLU A 269 -3.42 -5.76 19.26
C GLU A 269 -3.28 -7.21 18.76
N ILE A 270 -2.62 -7.44 17.62
CA ILE A 270 -2.29 -8.77 17.09
C ILE A 270 -1.49 -9.58 18.14
N LEU A 271 -0.44 -8.98 18.68
CA LEU A 271 0.42 -9.64 19.68
C LEU A 271 -0.34 -9.89 21.00
N ARG A 272 -1.17 -8.95 21.46
CA ARG A 272 -1.98 -9.09 22.67
C ARG A 272 -2.98 -10.25 22.56
N ARG A 273 -3.61 -10.43 21.38
CA ARG A 273 -4.52 -11.55 21.11
C ARG A 273 -3.78 -12.84 20.77
N LYS A 274 -2.46 -12.80 20.60
CA LYS A 274 -1.63 -13.93 20.17
C LYS A 274 -2.07 -14.49 18.80
N LEU A 275 -2.58 -13.61 17.95
CA LEU A 275 -3.01 -13.97 16.62
C LEU A 275 -1.79 -14.26 15.74
N VAL A 276 -1.80 -15.41 15.07
CA VAL A 276 -0.70 -15.82 14.18
C VAL A 276 -1.08 -15.52 12.75
N VAL A 277 -0.53 -14.43 12.23
CA VAL A 277 -0.83 -13.91 10.89
C VAL A 277 0.44 -13.47 10.17
N THR A 278 0.33 -13.33 8.86
CA THR A 278 1.34 -12.72 8.00
C THR A 278 0.70 -11.56 7.26
N TRP A 279 1.36 -10.41 7.19
CA TRP A 279 0.77 -9.25 6.54
C TRP A 279 1.79 -8.31 5.88
N TRP A 280 1.31 -7.52 4.93
CA TRP A 280 2.05 -6.46 4.28
C TRP A 280 1.13 -5.29 3.90
N THR A 281 1.71 -4.11 3.62
CA THR A 281 0.94 -2.90 3.29
C THR A 281 1.76 -1.89 2.51
N ASN A 282 1.06 -0.90 1.93
CA ASN A 282 1.68 0.29 1.35
C ASN A 282 1.93 1.34 2.44
N ILE A 283 3.08 1.99 2.37
CA ILE A 283 3.51 3.03 3.31
C ILE A 283 4.06 4.26 2.59
N ARG A 284 4.27 5.32 3.35
CA ARG A 284 5.20 6.40 3.03
C ARG A 284 6.44 6.21 3.90
N PHE A 285 7.64 6.48 3.38
CA PHE A 285 8.88 6.33 4.14
C PHE A 285 9.05 7.42 5.20
N GLU A 286 8.16 7.42 6.19
CA GLU A 286 8.14 8.39 7.29
C GLU A 286 9.24 8.12 8.31
N LYS A 287 9.86 9.18 8.84
CA LYS A 287 10.87 9.08 9.90
C LYS A 287 10.37 8.45 11.20
N SER A 288 9.05 8.30 11.36
CA SER A 288 8.43 7.57 12.48
C SER A 288 8.62 6.05 12.42
N PHE A 289 9.01 5.49 11.26
CA PHE A 289 9.44 4.09 11.15
C PHE A 289 10.85 3.92 11.72
N THR A 290 10.93 4.06 13.05
CA THR A 290 12.17 3.80 13.80
C THR A 290 12.50 2.31 13.79
N ARG A 291 13.74 1.94 14.14
CA ARG A 291 14.15 0.55 14.30
C ARG A 291 13.19 -0.23 15.21
N ASP A 292 12.82 0.36 16.35
CA ASP A 292 11.92 -0.26 17.32
C ASP A 292 10.52 -0.51 16.76
N LEU A 293 9.96 0.46 16.02
CA LEU A 293 8.66 0.26 15.36
C LEU A 293 8.74 -0.85 14.31
N CYS A 294 9.77 -0.85 13.46
CA CYS A 294 9.94 -1.89 12.45
C CYS A 294 10.06 -3.28 13.10
N PHE A 295 10.78 -3.38 14.22
CA PHE A 295 10.89 -4.63 14.99
C PHE A 295 9.54 -5.09 15.55
N LEU A 296 8.74 -4.17 16.10
CA LEU A 296 7.37 -4.45 16.56
C LEU A 296 6.47 -4.96 15.43
N LEU A 297 6.54 -4.31 14.26
CA LEU A 297 5.78 -4.73 13.07
C LEU A 297 6.19 -6.15 12.64
N LYS A 298 7.48 -6.46 12.64
CA LYS A 298 7.97 -7.81 12.35
C LYS A 298 7.41 -8.85 13.30
N LEU A 299 7.42 -8.57 14.60
CA LEU A 299 6.90 -9.49 15.62
C LEU A 299 5.39 -9.77 15.43
N SER A 300 4.65 -8.81 14.92
CA SER A 300 3.21 -8.96 14.61
C SER A 300 2.91 -9.67 13.29
N GLY A 301 3.95 -10.11 12.56
CA GLY A 301 3.80 -10.85 11.30
C GLY A 301 3.93 -9.99 10.04
N CYS A 302 4.38 -8.73 10.13
CA CYS A 302 4.71 -7.94 8.95
C CYS A 302 5.91 -8.56 8.22
N VAL A 303 5.75 -8.87 6.93
CA VAL A 303 6.81 -9.48 6.12
C VAL A 303 7.35 -8.54 5.06
N ALA A 304 6.56 -7.57 4.63
CA ALA A 304 6.97 -6.62 3.61
C ALA A 304 6.21 -5.29 3.73
N VAL A 305 6.81 -4.25 3.16
CA VAL A 305 6.19 -2.95 2.94
C VAL A 305 6.50 -2.47 1.53
N SER A 306 5.54 -1.76 0.92
CA SER A 306 5.72 -1.06 -0.35
C SER A 306 5.63 0.44 -0.12
N GLY A 307 6.62 1.21 -0.58
CA GLY A 307 6.65 2.65 -0.38
C GLY A 307 7.10 3.42 -1.64
N GLY A 308 6.67 4.66 -1.76
CA GLY A 308 7.09 5.52 -2.88
C GLY A 308 8.33 6.32 -2.52
N LEU A 309 9.52 5.96 -3.07
CA LEU A 309 10.65 6.88 -3.18
C LEU A 309 10.37 7.89 -4.29
N GLU A 310 9.64 7.47 -5.33
CA GLU A 310 9.35 8.18 -6.56
C GLU A 310 10.65 8.48 -7.32
N VAL A 311 11.22 9.65 -7.13
CA VAL A 311 12.50 10.05 -7.77
C VAL A 311 13.56 10.25 -6.70
N ALA A 312 14.71 9.59 -6.81
CA ALA A 312 15.83 9.82 -5.90
C ALA A 312 16.52 11.16 -6.25
N SER A 313 15.82 12.26 -5.98
CA SER A 313 16.28 13.66 -6.14
C SER A 313 15.54 14.53 -5.14
N ASP A 314 16.23 15.09 -4.16
CA ASP A 314 15.61 15.95 -3.14
C ASP A 314 14.93 17.18 -3.73
N ARG A 315 15.44 17.72 -4.85
CA ARG A 315 14.80 18.80 -5.59
C ARG A 315 13.43 18.37 -6.10
N LEU A 316 13.35 17.20 -6.73
CA LEU A 316 12.09 16.68 -7.28
C LEU A 316 11.15 16.20 -6.18
N LEU A 317 11.64 15.57 -5.12
CA LEU A 317 10.84 15.19 -3.94
C LEU A 317 10.18 16.40 -3.29
N LYS A 318 10.89 17.54 -3.25
CA LYS A 318 10.34 18.81 -2.78
C LYS A 318 9.27 19.37 -3.74
N LEU A 319 9.51 19.31 -5.05
CA LEU A 319 8.56 19.75 -6.08
C LEU A 319 7.29 18.89 -6.09
N ILE A 320 7.45 17.58 -5.92
CA ILE A 320 6.37 16.60 -5.75
C ILE A 320 5.59 16.82 -4.44
N ASN A 321 6.15 17.58 -3.49
CA ASN A 321 5.63 17.74 -2.14
C ASN A 321 5.51 16.38 -1.39
N LYS A 322 6.48 15.49 -1.63
CA LYS A 322 6.50 14.15 -1.03
C LYS A 322 6.74 14.19 0.48
N GLY A 323 7.47 15.19 0.98
CA GLY A 323 7.74 15.38 2.42
C GLY A 323 8.80 14.43 2.99
N VAL A 324 9.60 13.79 2.13
CA VAL A 324 10.74 12.95 2.50
C VAL A 324 11.99 13.36 1.71
N THR A 325 13.17 12.94 2.18
CA THR A 325 14.44 13.07 1.46
C THR A 325 14.99 11.69 1.10
N VAL A 326 15.92 11.63 0.16
CA VAL A 326 16.59 10.36 -0.21
C VAL A 326 17.28 9.72 0.98
N GLU A 327 17.98 10.51 1.80
CA GLU A 327 18.62 10.07 3.04
C GLU A 327 17.59 9.45 4.01
N GLN A 328 16.46 10.13 4.25
CA GLN A 328 15.39 9.61 5.12
C GLN A 328 14.87 8.28 4.60
N VAL A 329 14.63 8.15 3.30
CA VAL A 329 14.15 6.90 2.68
C VAL A 329 15.17 5.79 2.89
N ALA A 330 16.46 6.04 2.65
CA ALA A 330 17.52 5.06 2.87
C ALA A 330 17.56 4.56 4.32
N LYS A 331 17.51 5.46 5.31
CA LYS A 331 17.47 5.12 6.75
C LYS A 331 16.23 4.29 7.11
N VAL A 332 15.05 4.65 6.60
CA VAL A 332 13.81 3.91 6.85
C VAL A 332 13.86 2.52 6.19
N CYS A 333 14.34 2.41 4.96
CA CYS A 333 14.53 1.12 4.29
C CYS A 333 15.47 0.22 5.09
N ARG A 334 16.59 0.75 5.61
CA ARG A 334 17.50 0.01 6.50
C ARG A 334 16.77 -0.49 7.74
N ASN A 335 15.99 0.35 8.42
CA ASN A 335 15.27 -0.03 9.64
C ASN A 335 14.32 -1.22 9.40
N PHE A 336 13.59 -1.23 8.27
CA PHE A 336 12.75 -2.36 7.88
C PHE A 336 13.57 -3.61 7.56
N THR A 337 14.63 -3.47 6.77
CA THR A 337 15.48 -4.60 6.35
C THR A 337 16.20 -5.24 7.54
N GLU A 338 16.75 -4.44 8.47
CA GLU A 338 17.36 -4.94 9.70
C GLU A 338 16.35 -5.67 10.60
N ALA A 339 15.09 -5.26 10.59
CA ALA A 339 14.01 -5.99 11.27
C ALA A 339 13.59 -7.27 10.53
N GLY A 340 14.11 -7.55 9.34
CA GLY A 340 13.75 -8.70 8.51
C GLY A 340 12.41 -8.51 7.77
N ILE A 341 12.05 -7.27 7.44
CA ILE A 341 10.90 -6.91 6.62
C ILE A 341 11.41 -6.49 5.24
N MET A 342 10.89 -7.12 4.19
CA MET A 342 11.24 -6.77 2.81
C MET A 342 10.67 -5.41 2.41
N VAL A 343 11.42 -4.67 1.60
CA VAL A 343 11.05 -3.34 1.13
C VAL A 343 10.92 -3.33 -0.39
N HIS A 344 9.74 -2.94 -0.87
CA HIS A 344 9.49 -2.62 -2.27
C HIS A 344 9.44 -1.09 -2.43
N SER A 345 10.01 -0.56 -3.52
CA SER A 345 9.93 0.86 -3.82
C SER A 345 9.26 1.14 -5.17
N TYR A 346 8.23 1.97 -5.16
CA TYR A 346 7.72 2.60 -6.37
C TYR A 346 8.69 3.71 -6.78
N LEU A 347 9.11 3.66 -8.04
CA LEU A 347 10.08 4.55 -8.65
C LEU A 347 9.46 5.21 -9.88
N MET A 348 9.66 6.52 -10.01
CA MET A 348 9.09 7.31 -11.09
C MET A 348 10.19 8.04 -11.87
N TYR A 349 9.98 8.24 -13.17
CA TYR A 349 10.82 9.09 -14.00
C TYR A 349 9.94 9.92 -14.94
N GLY A 350 10.48 11.03 -15.43
CA GLY A 350 9.75 11.93 -16.34
C GLY A 350 8.77 12.88 -15.65
N TYR A 351 8.93 13.11 -14.33
CA TYR A 351 8.18 14.15 -13.64
C TYR A 351 8.51 15.54 -14.24
N PRO A 352 7.54 16.47 -14.35
CA PRO A 352 7.76 17.81 -14.92
C PRO A 352 9.05 18.48 -14.43
N THR A 353 9.82 19.00 -15.36
CA THR A 353 11.14 19.62 -15.16
C THR A 353 12.29 18.67 -14.78
N GLN A 354 12.08 17.38 -14.71
CA GLN A 354 13.15 16.40 -14.48
C GLN A 354 14.15 16.43 -15.65
N THR A 355 15.43 16.48 -15.33
CA THR A 355 16.51 16.42 -16.30
C THR A 355 16.99 14.99 -16.54
N GLU A 356 17.65 14.75 -17.69
CA GLU A 356 18.33 13.46 -17.94
C GLU A 356 19.38 13.14 -16.87
N GLN A 357 20.08 14.17 -16.37
CA GLN A 357 21.05 13.99 -15.29
C GLN A 357 20.38 13.45 -14.01
N GLU A 358 19.22 14.01 -13.63
CA GLU A 358 18.50 13.54 -12.44
C GLU A 358 17.93 12.13 -12.62
N THR A 359 17.58 11.72 -13.83
CA THR A 359 17.17 10.34 -14.11
C THR A 359 18.33 9.37 -13.88
N ILE A 360 19.54 9.71 -14.35
CA ILE A 360 20.73 8.86 -14.19
C ILE A 360 21.24 8.90 -12.75
N ASP A 361 21.21 10.05 -12.09
CA ASP A 361 21.58 10.18 -10.68
C ASP A 361 20.63 9.41 -9.77
N SER A 362 19.32 9.41 -10.09
CA SER A 362 18.31 8.60 -9.40
C SER A 362 18.57 7.11 -9.58
N LEU A 363 18.90 6.66 -10.81
CA LEU A 363 19.24 5.27 -11.06
C LEU A 363 20.47 4.84 -10.24
N GLU A 364 21.52 5.69 -10.14
CA GLU A 364 22.71 5.38 -9.33
C GLU A 364 22.37 5.22 -7.85
N MET A 365 21.59 6.14 -7.27
CA MET A 365 21.20 6.02 -5.87
C MET A 365 20.35 4.76 -5.60
N VAL A 366 19.45 4.40 -6.52
CA VAL A 366 18.67 3.16 -6.45
C VAL A 366 19.60 1.94 -6.55
N ARG A 367 20.60 1.95 -7.46
CA ARG A 367 21.61 0.89 -7.56
C ARG A 367 22.31 0.67 -6.21
N GLN A 368 22.78 1.76 -5.57
CA GLN A 368 23.43 1.68 -4.27
C GLN A 368 22.50 1.12 -3.18
N MET A 369 21.21 1.50 -3.16
CA MET A 369 20.24 0.96 -2.21
C MET A 369 20.05 -0.57 -2.37
N PHE A 370 20.05 -1.08 -3.61
CA PHE A 370 19.98 -2.52 -3.87
C PHE A 370 21.29 -3.23 -3.51
N GLU A 371 22.45 -2.64 -3.88
CA GLU A 371 23.77 -3.18 -3.55
C GLU A 371 23.97 -3.32 -2.03
N MET A 372 23.51 -2.34 -1.26
CA MET A 372 23.52 -2.38 0.20
C MET A 372 22.44 -3.29 0.81
N GLY A 373 21.56 -3.87 0.00
CA GLY A 373 20.49 -4.78 0.43
C GLY A 373 19.36 -4.12 1.21
N ILE A 374 19.24 -2.80 1.20
CA ILE A 374 18.13 -2.07 1.87
C ILE A 374 16.87 -1.94 1.03
N LEU A 375 16.94 -2.31 -0.25
CA LEU A 375 15.79 -2.54 -1.13
C LEU A 375 15.86 -3.99 -1.67
N GLN A 376 14.73 -4.69 -1.72
CA GLN A 376 14.64 -6.03 -2.27
C GLN A 376 13.86 -6.08 -3.58
N SER A 377 13.01 -5.08 -3.81
CA SER A 377 12.16 -5.02 -5.00
C SER A 377 11.86 -3.57 -5.37
N GLY A 378 11.52 -3.33 -6.62
CA GLY A 378 11.12 -2.01 -7.10
C GLY A 378 10.39 -2.07 -8.43
N PHE A 379 9.79 -0.95 -8.81
CA PHE A 379 9.11 -0.81 -10.08
C PHE A 379 9.27 0.61 -10.62
N TRP A 380 9.83 0.76 -11.84
CA TRP A 380 9.89 2.02 -12.56
C TRP A 380 8.65 2.25 -13.39
N HIS A 381 7.99 3.39 -13.19
CA HIS A 381 6.92 3.88 -14.06
C HIS A 381 7.25 5.29 -14.57
N GLN A 382 6.80 5.59 -15.78
CA GLN A 382 6.85 6.95 -16.30
C GLN A 382 5.74 7.78 -15.66
N PHE A 383 6.03 9.02 -15.31
CA PHE A 383 5.02 9.95 -14.82
C PHE A 383 3.87 10.08 -15.82
N ALA A 384 2.65 9.89 -15.35
CA ALA A 384 1.42 10.18 -16.05
C ALA A 384 0.74 11.40 -15.40
N MET A 385 0.35 12.38 -16.18
CA MET A 385 -0.37 13.55 -15.69
C MET A 385 -1.85 13.22 -15.61
N THR A 386 -2.36 13.09 -14.37
CA THR A 386 -3.78 12.80 -14.16
C THR A 386 -4.60 14.08 -14.08
N ALA A 387 -5.84 14.04 -14.57
CA ALA A 387 -6.75 15.21 -14.63
C ALA A 387 -7.07 15.81 -13.24
N HIS A 388 -6.99 14.99 -12.20
CA HIS A 388 -7.41 15.33 -10.83
C HIS A 388 -6.23 15.64 -9.89
N SER A 389 -5.00 15.51 -10.38
CA SER A 389 -3.79 15.89 -9.65
C SER A 389 -3.53 17.40 -9.68
N PRO A 390 -2.78 17.95 -8.73
CA PRO A 390 -2.35 19.36 -8.81
C PRO A 390 -1.65 19.71 -10.11
N VAL A 391 -0.83 18.80 -10.67
CA VAL A 391 -0.17 19.03 -11.98
C VAL A 391 -1.20 19.13 -13.10
N GLY A 392 -2.22 18.28 -13.12
CA GLY A 392 -3.28 18.30 -14.14
C GLY A 392 -4.21 19.49 -14.01
N LEU A 393 -4.53 19.90 -12.78
CA LEU A 393 -5.42 21.04 -12.50
C LEU A 393 -4.74 22.39 -12.75
N ASN A 394 -3.41 22.50 -12.54
CA ASN A 394 -2.64 23.72 -12.67
C ASN A 394 -1.35 23.51 -13.49
N PRO A 395 -1.43 23.02 -14.73
CA PRO A 395 -0.26 22.58 -15.50
C PRO A 395 0.81 23.66 -15.72
N GLU A 396 0.41 24.92 -15.83
CA GLU A 396 1.32 26.05 -16.02
C GLU A 396 2.28 26.24 -14.85
N GLU A 397 1.82 26.00 -13.61
CA GLU A 397 2.66 26.11 -12.39
C GLU A 397 3.78 25.06 -12.38
N PHE A 398 3.55 23.92 -13.04
CA PHE A 398 4.53 22.84 -13.16
C PHE A 398 5.32 22.87 -14.46
N GLY A 399 5.10 23.87 -15.30
CA GLY A 399 5.85 24.03 -16.53
C GLY A 399 5.52 23.01 -17.61
N VAL A 400 4.31 22.47 -17.62
CA VAL A 400 3.79 21.56 -18.64
C VAL A 400 2.69 22.22 -19.48
N ILE A 401 2.56 21.76 -20.71
CA ILE A 401 1.55 22.20 -21.68
C ILE A 401 0.70 20.98 -22.02
N PRO A 402 -0.56 20.91 -21.55
CA PRO A 402 -1.44 19.79 -21.86
C PRO A 402 -1.87 19.81 -23.33
N SER A 403 -2.06 18.63 -23.90
CA SER A 403 -2.71 18.46 -25.20
C SER A 403 -4.21 18.61 -25.01
N VAL A 404 -4.82 19.56 -25.74
CA VAL A 404 -6.26 19.78 -25.68
C VAL A 404 -6.95 18.74 -26.57
N LYS A 405 -7.80 17.91 -25.98
CA LYS A 405 -8.67 16.94 -26.68
C LYS A 405 -10.12 17.16 -26.25
N GLU A 406 -11.05 16.86 -27.15
CA GLU A 406 -12.46 16.76 -26.75
C GLU A 406 -12.68 15.50 -25.94
N ILE A 407 -13.28 15.64 -24.77
CA ILE A 407 -13.51 14.54 -23.83
C ILE A 407 -15.01 14.30 -23.76
N THR A 408 -15.43 13.11 -24.16
CA THR A 408 -16.82 12.67 -24.04
C THR A 408 -16.98 11.47 -23.13
N PHE A 409 -15.92 10.66 -22.99
CA PHE A 409 -15.93 9.40 -22.24
C PHE A 409 -14.97 9.43 -21.05
N ALA A 410 -13.71 9.05 -21.21
CA ALA A 410 -12.75 8.95 -20.12
C ALA A 410 -11.78 10.15 -20.08
N ASN A 411 -11.51 10.64 -18.89
CA ASN A 411 -10.63 11.79 -18.66
C ASN A 411 -9.80 11.60 -17.40
N ASN A 412 -8.67 10.90 -17.54
CA ASN A 412 -7.69 10.87 -16.45
C ASN A 412 -6.28 11.16 -16.97
N ASP A 413 -5.72 10.29 -17.81
CA ASP A 413 -4.38 10.47 -18.36
C ASP A 413 -4.37 11.60 -19.42
N ILE A 414 -3.76 12.73 -19.09
CA ILE A 414 -3.64 13.87 -19.99
C ILE A 414 -2.27 13.81 -20.68
N GLU A 415 -2.25 13.75 -22.01
CA GLU A 415 -1.03 13.94 -22.77
C GLU A 415 -0.51 15.38 -22.60
N PHE A 416 0.79 15.52 -22.37
CA PHE A 416 1.40 16.82 -22.16
C PHE A 416 2.80 16.91 -22.78
N ARG A 417 3.29 18.13 -22.89
CA ARG A 417 4.70 18.42 -23.21
C ARG A 417 5.33 19.16 -22.04
N ASP A 418 6.51 18.72 -21.65
CA ASP A 418 7.34 19.39 -20.66
C ASP A 418 8.16 20.52 -21.33
N LYS A 419 8.39 21.60 -20.62
CA LYS A 419 9.25 22.72 -21.05
C LYS A 419 10.71 22.30 -21.31
N THR A 420 11.18 21.20 -20.71
CA THR A 420 12.53 20.68 -20.98
C THR A 420 12.67 20.10 -22.39
N GLY A 421 11.57 19.69 -23.01
CA GLY A 421 11.56 19.05 -24.33
C GLY A 421 12.20 17.64 -24.35
N ILE A 422 12.44 17.04 -23.17
CA ILE A 422 13.04 15.74 -23.04
C ILE A 422 11.99 14.65 -23.29
N ASP A 423 12.30 13.72 -24.20
CA ASP A 423 11.55 12.47 -24.32
C ASP A 423 12.04 11.49 -23.24
N HIS A 424 11.29 11.41 -22.15
CA HIS A 424 11.62 10.51 -21.04
C HIS A 424 11.34 9.04 -21.35
N SER A 425 10.52 8.74 -22.36
CA SER A 425 10.18 7.35 -22.72
C SER A 425 11.40 6.53 -23.14
N LYS A 426 12.43 7.18 -23.70
CA LYS A 426 13.70 6.55 -24.09
C LYS A 426 14.43 5.85 -22.93
N PHE A 427 14.20 6.27 -21.68
CA PHE A 427 14.83 5.67 -20.50
C PHE A 427 14.14 4.37 -20.05
N SER A 428 12.89 4.13 -20.47
CA SER A 428 12.05 3.05 -19.97
C SER A 428 12.73 1.67 -19.99
N PHE A 429 13.30 1.29 -21.12
CA PHE A 429 13.93 -0.03 -21.27
C PHE A 429 15.15 -0.18 -20.37
N GLY A 430 16.06 0.80 -20.36
CA GLY A 430 17.28 0.76 -19.56
C GLY A 430 17.01 0.74 -18.05
N LEU A 431 16.05 1.55 -17.59
CA LEU A 431 15.62 1.59 -16.19
C LEU A 431 15.00 0.24 -15.74
N LYS A 432 14.14 -0.34 -16.55
CA LYS A 432 13.53 -1.65 -16.24
C LYS A 432 14.54 -2.79 -16.28
N LYS A 433 15.44 -2.80 -17.28
CA LYS A 433 16.48 -3.82 -17.42
C LYS A 433 17.48 -3.78 -16.27
N SER A 434 17.96 -2.59 -15.88
CA SER A 434 18.88 -2.43 -14.74
C SER A 434 18.22 -2.89 -13.43
N LEU A 435 16.99 -2.44 -13.17
CA LEU A 435 16.24 -2.81 -11.98
C LEU A 435 16.01 -4.33 -11.88
N PHE A 436 15.66 -4.98 -13.00
CA PHE A 436 15.49 -6.43 -13.03
C PHE A 436 16.78 -7.15 -12.59
N ASN A 437 17.94 -6.73 -13.08
CA ASN A 437 19.23 -7.30 -12.67
C ASN A 437 19.54 -7.02 -11.19
N TYR A 438 19.30 -5.80 -10.70
CA TYR A 438 19.53 -5.44 -9.31
C TYR A 438 18.64 -6.24 -8.34
N MET A 439 17.38 -6.48 -8.69
CA MET A 439 16.49 -7.35 -7.92
C MET A 439 17.00 -8.80 -7.83
N HIS A 440 17.82 -9.24 -8.78
CA HIS A 440 18.47 -10.56 -8.75
C HIS A 440 19.87 -10.54 -8.12
N GLY A 441 20.29 -9.41 -7.57
CA GLY A 441 21.59 -9.26 -6.89
C GLY A 441 22.80 -9.29 -7.83
N ILE A 442 22.63 -8.91 -9.10
CA ILE A 442 23.68 -8.98 -10.12
C ILE A 442 23.87 -7.63 -10.85
N CYS A 443 25.03 -7.48 -11.50
CA CYS A 443 25.39 -6.34 -12.35
C CYS A 443 25.51 -4.99 -11.62
N PHE A 444 25.80 -5.00 -10.34
CA PHE A 444 26.05 -3.74 -9.59
C PHE A 444 27.32 -3.03 -10.07
N GLU A 445 28.32 -3.78 -10.54
CA GLU A 445 29.59 -3.28 -11.05
C GLU A 445 29.50 -2.71 -12.47
N ASN A 446 28.40 -2.95 -13.19
CA ASN A 446 28.28 -2.52 -14.57
C ASN A 446 28.13 -1.01 -14.66
N PRO A 447 28.89 -0.33 -15.54
CA PRO A 447 28.68 1.09 -15.83
C PRO A 447 27.23 1.36 -16.25
N LEU A 448 26.61 2.42 -15.72
CA LEU A 448 25.22 2.75 -16.04
C LEU A 448 24.95 2.89 -17.55
N GLN A 449 25.97 3.28 -18.34
CA GLN A 449 25.87 3.40 -19.79
C GLN A 449 25.45 2.08 -20.48
N GLU A 450 25.77 0.93 -19.91
CA GLU A 450 25.46 -0.38 -20.52
C GLU A 450 23.96 -0.72 -20.53
N TRP A 451 23.18 0.00 -19.73
CA TRP A 451 21.73 -0.15 -19.71
C TRP A 451 21.02 0.56 -20.88
N PHE A 452 21.74 1.49 -21.56
CA PHE A 452 21.14 2.37 -22.56
C PHE A 452 21.88 2.28 -23.90
N GLU A 453 21.14 2.21 -25.00
CA GLU A 453 21.68 2.19 -26.36
C GLU A 453 22.11 3.57 -26.86
N PHE A 454 21.73 4.64 -26.16
CA PHE A 454 22.09 6.02 -26.43
C PHE A 454 23.03 6.57 -25.36
N LYS A 455 23.76 7.63 -25.69
CA LYS A 455 24.70 8.25 -24.76
C LYS A 455 23.95 8.95 -23.61
N ILE A 456 24.25 8.55 -22.38
CA ILE A 456 23.72 9.16 -21.17
C ILE A 456 24.73 10.09 -20.51
N PRO A 457 24.32 11.07 -19.67
CA PRO A 457 25.22 11.81 -18.82
C PRO A 457 25.90 10.88 -17.80
N LYS A 458 27.12 11.22 -17.38
CA LYS A 458 27.76 10.52 -16.25
C LYS A 458 27.06 10.93 -14.95
N THR A 459 26.87 9.96 -14.06
CA THR A 459 26.35 10.27 -12.73
C THR A 459 27.25 11.25 -11.97
N LYS A 460 26.65 12.12 -11.18
CA LYS A 460 27.31 13.04 -10.26
C LYS A 460 27.27 12.55 -8.82
N ILE A 461 26.62 11.42 -8.57
CA ILE A 461 26.47 10.85 -7.23
C ILE A 461 27.78 10.20 -6.80
N ASN A 462 28.18 10.47 -5.55
CA ASN A 462 29.29 9.79 -4.93
C ASN A 462 29.03 8.28 -4.89
N PRO A 463 29.98 7.40 -5.24
CA PRO A 463 29.84 5.96 -5.14
C PRO A 463 29.40 5.46 -3.76
N ASP A 464 29.74 6.16 -2.70
CA ASP A 464 29.42 5.83 -1.31
C ASP A 464 28.26 6.66 -0.73
N TYR A 465 27.48 7.36 -1.58
CA TYR A 465 26.47 8.32 -1.12
C TYR A 465 25.45 7.70 -0.14
N ILE A 466 24.86 6.57 -0.50
CA ILE A 466 23.87 5.89 0.38
C ILE A 466 24.56 5.33 1.62
N HIS A 467 25.76 4.78 1.48
CA HIS A 467 26.54 4.33 2.63
C HIS A 467 26.79 5.48 3.62
N ASP A 468 27.24 6.63 3.13
CA ASP A 468 27.49 7.81 3.97
C ASP A 468 26.22 8.29 4.68
N CYS A 469 25.07 8.31 4.00
CA CYS A 469 23.78 8.61 4.62
C CYS A 469 23.46 7.67 5.79
N LEU A 470 23.87 6.41 5.72
CA LEU A 470 23.60 5.41 6.74
C LEU A 470 24.62 5.42 7.90
N LEU A 471 25.79 6.02 7.71
CA LEU A 471 26.80 6.18 8.77
C LEU A 471 26.42 7.26 9.80
N GLU A 472 25.59 8.23 9.42
CA GLU A 472 25.12 9.24 10.36
C GLU A 472 24.24 8.59 11.43
N GLU A 473 24.75 8.60 12.68
CA GLU A 473 24.02 8.09 13.83
C GLU A 473 22.72 8.87 14.02
N GLU A 474 21.60 8.16 14.11
CA GLU A 474 20.37 8.75 14.63
C GLU A 474 20.64 9.17 16.10
N ASN A 475 20.39 10.43 16.42
CA ASN A 475 20.45 10.91 17.80
C ASN A 475 19.44 10.13 18.65
N PHE A 476 19.91 9.12 19.37
CA PHE A 476 19.13 8.24 20.26
C PHE A 476 18.67 8.96 21.55
N ASN A 477 18.21 10.18 21.45
CA ASN A 477 17.52 10.81 22.56
C ASN A 477 16.16 10.13 22.74
N THR A 478 16.11 9.16 23.63
CA THR A 478 14.87 8.49 24.02
C THR A 478 13.87 9.53 24.48
N LYS A 479 12.75 9.66 23.78
CA LYS A 479 11.72 10.63 24.16
C LYS A 479 11.11 10.26 25.50
N PRO A 480 10.95 11.22 26.44
CA PRO A 480 10.43 10.95 27.78
C PRO A 480 9.09 10.19 27.81
N ASN A 481 8.23 10.44 26.83
CA ASN A 481 6.90 9.85 26.73
C ASN A 481 6.86 8.53 25.92
N ALA A 482 8.01 8.02 25.43
CA ALA A 482 8.04 6.75 24.71
C ALA A 482 7.58 5.63 25.65
N LYS A 483 6.58 4.87 25.23
CA LYS A 483 6.11 3.68 25.95
C LYS A 483 7.14 2.57 25.80
N ILE A 484 7.47 1.91 26.90
CA ILE A 484 8.38 0.77 26.93
C ILE A 484 7.57 -0.50 27.00
N ILE A 485 7.88 -1.42 26.12
CA ILE A 485 7.19 -2.71 25.99
C ILE A 485 8.22 -3.83 25.96
N TRP A 486 7.96 -4.89 26.74
CA TRP A 486 8.69 -6.13 26.67
C TRP A 486 7.91 -7.16 25.84
N THR A 487 8.53 -7.66 24.80
CA THR A 487 7.87 -8.57 23.83
C THR A 487 8.33 -10.03 23.96
N SER A 488 9.41 -10.28 24.68
CA SER A 488 10.02 -11.59 24.84
C SER A 488 9.52 -12.36 26.07
N ALA A 489 9.98 -13.60 26.22
CA ALA A 489 9.63 -14.46 27.35
C ALA A 489 10.23 -13.95 28.68
N LYS A 490 9.69 -14.45 29.78
CA LYS A 490 10.27 -14.22 31.13
C LYS A 490 11.56 -15.05 31.26
N PRO A 491 12.66 -14.47 31.79
CA PRO A 491 13.92 -15.19 31.91
C PRO A 491 13.93 -16.22 33.04
N LEU A 492 14.77 -17.22 32.88
CA LEU A 492 15.27 -18.05 34.00
C LEU A 492 16.35 -17.27 34.75
N VAL A 493 16.39 -17.41 36.07
CA VAL A 493 17.27 -16.63 36.96
C VAL A 493 18.15 -17.57 37.78
N GLU A 494 19.45 -17.31 37.73
CA GLU A 494 20.44 -17.98 38.55
C GLU A 494 21.22 -16.95 39.36
N PHE A 495 21.26 -17.11 40.68
CA PHE A 495 22.04 -16.23 41.56
C PHE A 495 23.39 -16.85 41.85
N PHE A 496 24.45 -16.03 41.82
CA PHE A 496 25.81 -16.48 42.11
C PHE A 496 26.62 -15.36 42.76
N THR A 497 27.73 -15.76 43.38
CA THR A 497 28.67 -14.83 44.01
C THR A 497 29.93 -14.75 43.14
N LYS A 498 30.32 -13.51 42.81
CA LYS A 498 31.56 -13.23 42.09
C LYS A 498 32.56 -12.61 43.03
N SER A 499 33.76 -13.16 43.11
CA SER A 499 34.84 -12.64 43.92
C SER A 499 36.03 -12.24 43.10
N LYS A 500 36.63 -11.07 43.34
CA LYS A 500 37.84 -10.59 42.69
C LYS A 500 38.61 -9.66 43.60
N LYS A 501 39.89 -9.98 43.83
CA LYS A 501 40.81 -9.15 44.66
C LYS A 501 40.27 -8.84 46.08
N GLY A 502 39.63 -9.86 46.71
CA GLY A 502 39.08 -9.70 48.06
C GLY A 502 37.68 -9.06 48.15
N ASN A 503 37.18 -8.53 47.11
CA ASN A 503 35.80 -7.99 47.04
C ASN A 503 34.83 -9.06 46.54
N THR A 504 33.62 -9.09 47.08
CA THR A 504 32.58 -10.06 46.77
C THR A 504 31.31 -9.32 46.33
N TRP A 505 30.72 -9.73 45.21
CA TRP A 505 29.47 -9.16 44.68
C TRP A 505 28.43 -10.29 44.50
N GLU A 506 27.20 -10.02 44.94
CA GLU A 506 26.05 -10.86 44.60
C GLU A 506 25.57 -10.53 43.18
N MET A 507 25.53 -11.51 42.34
CA MET A 507 25.22 -11.37 40.90
C MET A 507 24.02 -12.27 40.54
N ALA A 508 23.40 -11.97 39.42
CA ALA A 508 22.39 -12.81 38.79
C ALA A 508 22.67 -12.96 37.30
N THR A 509 22.49 -14.17 36.77
CA THR A 509 22.37 -14.43 35.34
C THR A 509 20.90 -14.56 34.99
N LEU A 510 20.43 -13.76 34.05
CA LEU A 510 19.09 -13.83 33.47
C LEU A 510 19.22 -14.47 32.08
N THR A 511 18.65 -15.66 31.89
CA THR A 511 18.67 -16.40 30.63
C THR A 511 17.30 -16.38 29.97
N PHE A 512 17.24 -15.86 28.75
CA PHE A 512 16.04 -15.71 27.95
C PHE A 512 16.02 -16.77 26.86
N HIS A 513 14.92 -17.49 26.74
CA HIS A 513 14.69 -18.52 25.73
C HIS A 513 13.65 -18.00 24.72
N GLU A 514 14.10 -17.66 23.55
CA GLU A 514 13.28 -17.29 22.41
C GLU A 514 13.07 -18.50 21.49
N LYS A 515 12.13 -18.41 20.55
CA LYS A 515 11.84 -19.51 19.62
C LYS A 515 13.06 -19.97 18.81
N THR A 516 13.94 -19.02 18.47
CA THR A 516 15.10 -19.24 17.58
C THR A 516 16.44 -18.85 18.22
N ASN A 517 16.43 -18.29 19.42
CA ASN A 517 17.64 -17.77 20.07
C ASN A 517 17.60 -17.95 21.57
N VAL A 518 18.77 -18.10 22.18
CA VAL A 518 18.97 -18.07 23.64
C VAL A 518 20.05 -17.07 23.95
N PHE A 519 19.75 -16.12 24.84
CA PHE A 519 20.73 -15.14 25.27
C PHE A 519 20.70 -14.95 26.78
N SER A 520 21.79 -14.47 27.35
CA SER A 520 21.92 -14.26 28.80
C SER A 520 22.56 -12.91 29.08
N ILE A 521 22.12 -12.31 30.18
CA ILE A 521 22.72 -11.09 30.72
C ILE A 521 23.12 -11.31 32.18
N ASN A 522 24.18 -10.62 32.61
CA ASN A 522 24.61 -10.64 34.00
C ASN A 522 24.44 -9.26 34.62
N LEU A 523 23.81 -9.21 35.77
CA LEU A 523 23.56 -7.99 36.55
C LEU A 523 23.87 -8.20 38.03
N GLU A 524 24.06 -7.11 38.77
CA GLU A 524 24.01 -7.14 40.22
C GLU A 524 22.64 -7.64 40.70
N LYS A 525 22.60 -8.46 41.71
CA LYS A 525 21.39 -9.14 42.22
C LYS A 525 20.21 -8.19 42.42
N ASN A 526 20.42 -7.05 43.05
CA ASN A 526 19.33 -6.09 43.32
C ASN A 526 18.78 -5.46 42.01
N LYS A 527 19.66 -5.13 41.05
CA LYS A 527 19.26 -4.64 39.72
C LYS A 527 18.54 -5.71 38.90
N ALA A 528 18.97 -6.98 39.03
CA ALA A 528 18.29 -8.08 38.39
C ALA A 528 16.86 -8.30 38.93
N ILE A 529 16.69 -8.26 40.25
CA ILE A 529 15.35 -8.37 40.88
C ILE A 529 14.45 -7.21 40.41
N TRP A 530 14.93 -5.99 40.45
CA TRP A 530 14.21 -4.82 39.97
C TRP A 530 13.82 -4.95 38.48
N LEU A 531 14.75 -5.45 37.66
CA LEU A 531 14.51 -5.65 36.22
C LEU A 531 13.42 -6.72 35.98
N LEU A 532 13.40 -7.81 36.74
CA LEU A 532 12.37 -8.85 36.64
C LEU A 532 10.97 -8.32 36.96
N GLU A 533 10.84 -7.52 38.01
CA GLU A 533 9.58 -6.86 38.37
C GLU A 533 9.15 -5.89 37.24
N THR A 534 10.09 -5.16 36.70
CA THR A 534 9.84 -4.20 35.61
C THR A 534 9.44 -4.91 34.31
N ILE A 535 10.10 -6.00 33.94
CA ILE A 535 9.73 -6.84 32.78
C ILE A 535 8.29 -7.34 32.93
N ASP A 536 7.88 -7.76 34.12
CA ASP A 536 6.51 -8.19 34.38
C ASP A 536 5.47 -7.06 34.19
N GLU A 537 5.83 -5.83 34.50
CA GLU A 537 4.94 -4.67 34.34
C GLU A 537 4.81 -4.22 32.88
N ILE A 538 5.91 -4.26 32.13
CA ILE A 538 5.93 -3.81 30.73
C ILE A 538 5.65 -4.94 29.74
N ALA A 539 5.37 -6.16 30.23
CA ALA A 539 5.06 -7.29 29.37
C ALA A 539 3.72 -7.10 28.62
N LEU A 540 3.74 -7.35 27.34
CA LEU A 540 2.63 -7.09 26.41
C LEU A 540 1.31 -7.80 26.77
N HIS A 541 1.39 -8.98 27.39
CA HIS A 541 0.23 -9.82 27.73
C HIS A 541 -0.48 -9.45 29.03
N LYS A 542 0.00 -8.48 29.76
CA LYS A 542 -0.69 -7.93 30.93
C LYS A 542 -1.38 -6.62 30.55
N ASN A 543 -2.65 -6.47 30.90
CA ASN A 543 -3.45 -5.25 30.70
C ASN A 543 -2.96 -4.06 31.56
N ASN A 544 -1.67 -3.87 31.68
CA ASN A 544 -1.06 -2.89 32.52
C ASN A 544 -0.93 -1.55 31.78
N LYS A 545 -1.03 -0.45 32.49
CA LYS A 545 -0.62 0.86 31.99
C LYS A 545 0.83 0.73 31.53
N ALA A 546 1.06 0.80 30.21
CA ALA A 546 2.41 0.80 29.69
C ALA A 546 3.20 1.93 30.33
N LEU A 547 4.32 1.59 30.97
CA LEU A 547 5.25 2.59 31.52
C LEU A 547 5.84 3.40 30.36
N ASN A 548 5.93 4.70 30.52
CA ASN A 548 6.75 5.51 29.62
C ASN A 548 8.20 5.55 30.13
N PHE A 549 9.10 6.06 29.31
CA PHE A 549 10.53 6.10 29.63
C PHE A 549 10.81 6.92 30.92
N ASN A 550 10.09 8.02 31.10
CA ASN A 550 10.26 8.88 32.28
C ASN A 550 9.77 8.19 33.57
N ASP A 551 8.65 7.46 33.49
CA ASP A 551 8.16 6.64 34.60
C ASP A 551 9.15 5.54 34.98
N LEU A 552 9.74 4.86 33.97
CA LEU A 552 10.77 3.84 34.16
C LEU A 552 12.00 4.42 34.86
N LYS A 553 12.48 5.58 34.39
CA LYS A 553 13.62 6.29 34.95
C LYS A 553 13.35 6.64 36.41
N SER A 554 12.22 7.28 36.71
CA SER A 554 11.83 7.65 38.05
C SER A 554 11.73 6.45 38.98
N LYS A 555 11.17 5.34 38.51
CA LYS A 555 11.07 4.08 39.26
C LYS A 555 12.44 3.47 39.59
N TYR A 556 13.41 3.56 38.66
CA TYR A 556 14.78 3.10 38.89
C TYR A 556 15.47 3.99 39.95
N GLU A 557 15.37 5.29 39.80
CA GLU A 557 16.02 6.28 40.68
C GLU A 557 15.50 6.27 42.13
N LEU A 558 14.36 5.63 42.42
CA LEU A 558 13.91 5.35 43.77
C LEU A 558 14.80 4.32 44.50
N ASN A 559 15.54 3.50 43.76
CA ASN A 559 16.33 2.41 44.33
C ASN A 559 17.83 2.50 44.00
N PHE A 560 18.22 3.26 42.98
CA PHE A 560 19.58 3.33 42.44
C PHE A 560 19.85 4.71 41.86
N ASP A 561 21.13 5.16 41.91
CA ASP A 561 21.54 6.53 41.51
C ASP A 561 22.16 6.59 40.09
N ASP A 562 22.28 5.46 39.37
CA ASP A 562 23.08 5.33 38.15
C ASP A 562 22.27 4.96 36.92
N PHE A 563 21.06 5.54 36.74
CA PHE A 563 20.14 5.21 35.66
C PHE A 563 20.79 5.29 34.27
N GLU A 564 21.51 6.35 33.96
CA GLU A 564 22.13 6.53 32.64
C GLU A 564 23.19 5.43 32.37
N LEU A 565 24.03 5.10 33.38
CA LEU A 565 25.00 4.02 33.24
C LEU A 565 24.32 2.66 33.07
N PHE A 566 23.20 2.43 33.78
CA PHE A 566 22.41 1.22 33.65
C PHE A 566 21.76 1.13 32.27
N TRP A 567 21.06 2.18 31.82
CA TRP A 567 20.29 2.22 30.58
C TRP A 567 21.14 2.06 29.32
N TYR A 568 22.37 2.57 29.34
CA TYR A 568 23.33 2.41 28.24
C TYR A 568 24.33 1.27 28.46
N SER A 569 24.15 0.46 29.49
CA SER A 569 25.01 -0.70 29.76
C SER A 569 24.81 -1.81 28.70
N LYS A 570 25.85 -2.63 28.51
CA LYS A 570 25.80 -3.77 27.58
C LYS A 570 24.64 -4.74 27.87
N PRO A 571 24.33 -5.11 29.15
CA PRO A 571 23.16 -5.95 29.45
C PRO A 571 21.85 -5.36 28.96
N ILE A 572 21.60 -4.07 29.17
CA ILE A 572 20.36 -3.40 28.73
C ILE A 572 20.35 -3.24 27.20
N GLN A 573 21.49 -2.99 26.56
CA GLN A 573 21.56 -2.99 25.11
C GLN A 573 21.20 -4.36 24.55
N THR A 574 21.69 -5.45 25.15
CA THR A 574 21.27 -6.80 24.76
C THR A 574 19.76 -7.02 24.86
N LEU A 575 19.09 -6.44 25.90
CA LEU A 575 17.62 -6.52 26.01
C LEU A 575 16.92 -5.68 24.95
N LYS A 576 17.45 -4.51 24.60
CA LYS A 576 16.92 -3.66 23.50
C LYS A 576 17.02 -4.38 22.14
N ASP A 577 18.11 -5.13 21.93
CA ASP A 577 18.31 -5.91 20.71
C ASP A 577 17.41 -7.16 20.63
N ASN A 578 16.83 -7.59 21.77
CA ASN A 578 16.11 -8.87 21.87
C ASN A 578 14.71 -8.75 22.52
N GLY A 579 14.09 -7.58 22.58
CA GLY A 579 12.69 -7.55 23.03
C GLY A 579 12.21 -6.32 23.82
N VAL A 580 13.09 -5.40 24.20
CA VAL A 580 12.68 -4.07 24.71
C VAL A 580 12.40 -3.16 23.52
N ILE A 581 11.17 -2.71 23.39
CA ILE A 581 10.72 -1.82 22.32
C ILE A 581 10.29 -0.48 22.92
N LEU A 582 10.75 0.61 22.30
CA LEU A 582 10.38 1.98 22.63
C LEU A 582 9.37 2.49 21.58
N CYS A 583 8.09 2.56 21.96
CA CYS A 583 7.01 3.04 21.11
C CYS A 583 6.70 4.51 21.38
N LEU A 584 6.66 5.32 20.31
CA LEU A 584 6.25 6.73 20.38
C LEU A 584 4.76 6.91 20.11
#